data_12deb94ef05b58cdf61ecb2a75028ebd
#
_entry.id   12deb94ef05b58cdf61ecb2a75028ebd
#
_cell.length_a   1.000
_cell.length_b   1.000
_cell.length_c   1.000
_cell.angle_alpha   90.00
_cell.angle_beta   90.00
_cell.angle_gamma   90.00
#
_symmetry.space_group_name_H-M   'P 1'
#
loop_
_entity.id
_entity.type
_entity.pdbx_description
1 polymer ?
#
loop_
_entity_poly.entity_id
_entity_poly.type
_entity_poly.pdbx_seq_one_letter_code
_entity_poly.pdbx_strand_id
1 'polypeptide(L)'
;MELKTQIHAADNRQEILITREFDLPVELLFKAYTDPEIVEQWMDNKVLEMDNKQHGSYQFEKKDAQGNILFSAHGAIHEFLPNQRIIRTFQMENTPFPAQLEFLEFEKITEDTSKITIQMIYKSVDYRDQMLKLPFKQGINMAHQRLQEIVSRLK
;
A
#
# COMPACT_ATOMS: atom_id res chain seq x y z
N MET A 1 -20.24 6.74 6.93
CA MET A 1 -18.97 6.17 6.44
C MET A 1 -17.82 6.87 7.14
N GLU A 2 -16.88 6.11 7.64
CA GLU A 2 -15.74 6.66 8.34
C GLU A 2 -14.50 6.64 7.45
N LEU A 3 -14.05 7.84 7.01
CA LEU A 3 -12.88 7.99 6.15
C LEU A 3 -11.60 8.07 6.97
N LYS A 4 -11.38 7.08 7.81
CA LYS A 4 -10.22 7.04 8.70
C LYS A 4 -9.51 5.70 8.57
N THR A 5 -8.18 5.74 8.44
CA THR A 5 -7.38 4.53 8.43
C THR A 5 -7.35 3.92 9.83
N GLN A 6 -7.68 2.63 9.93
CA GLN A 6 -7.60 1.87 11.16
C GLN A 6 -6.46 0.86 11.04
N ILE A 7 -5.65 0.78 12.08
CA ILE A 7 -4.50 -0.12 12.11
C ILE A 7 -4.64 -1.02 13.33
N HIS A 8 -4.69 -2.33 13.07
CA HIS A 8 -4.83 -3.36 14.09
C HIS A 8 -3.54 -4.17 14.17
N ALA A 9 -2.94 -4.19 15.33
CA ALA A 9 -1.67 -4.89 15.57
C ALA A 9 -1.69 -5.51 16.96
N ALA A 10 -2.38 -6.64 17.10
CA ALA A 10 -2.46 -7.36 18.38
C ALA A 10 -1.09 -7.86 18.82
N ASP A 11 -0.86 -7.93 20.13
CA ASP A 11 0.41 -8.38 20.68
C ASP A 11 0.76 -9.80 20.24
N ASN A 12 2.05 -10.07 20.06
CA ASN A 12 2.59 -11.39 19.71
C ASN A 12 2.07 -11.97 18.39
N ARG A 13 1.70 -11.11 17.46
CA ARG A 13 1.29 -11.50 16.10
C ARG A 13 2.32 -11.06 15.09
N GLN A 14 2.42 -11.78 13.97
CA GLN A 14 3.33 -11.44 12.88
C GLN A 14 2.70 -10.52 11.86
N GLU A 15 1.48 -10.06 12.09
CA GLU A 15 0.74 -9.27 11.11
C GLU A 15 0.39 -7.87 11.58
N ILE A 16 0.19 -6.98 10.61
CA ILE A 16 -0.49 -5.70 10.78
C ILE A 16 -1.68 -5.72 9.82
N LEU A 17 -2.86 -5.39 10.33
CA LEU A 17 -4.07 -5.29 9.52
C LEU A 17 -4.47 -3.82 9.39
N ILE A 18 -4.62 -3.37 8.16
CA ILE A 18 -4.99 -1.99 7.83
C ILE A 18 -6.33 -2.01 7.12
N THR A 19 -7.28 -1.20 7.58
CA THR A 19 -8.56 -1.04 6.91
C THR A 19 -8.86 0.44 6.72
N ARG A 20 -9.51 0.76 5.60
CA ARG A 20 -9.99 2.11 5.34
C ARG A 20 -11.13 2.09 4.34
N GLU A 21 -12.18 2.87 4.63
CA GLU A 21 -13.22 3.17 3.67
C GLU A 21 -12.86 4.44 2.90
N PHE A 22 -13.21 4.47 1.61
CA PHE A 22 -12.95 5.61 0.73
C PHE A 22 -14.25 6.08 0.09
N ASP A 23 -14.36 7.38 -0.07
CA ASP A 23 -15.43 8.01 -0.86
C ASP A 23 -15.05 7.96 -2.35
N LEU A 24 -14.85 6.74 -2.84
CA LEU A 24 -14.42 6.43 -4.20
C LEU A 24 -15.10 5.14 -4.66
N PRO A 25 -15.54 5.06 -5.93
CA PRO A 25 -15.91 3.76 -6.49
C PRO A 25 -14.76 2.78 -6.39
N VAL A 26 -15.06 1.49 -6.24
CA VAL A 26 -14.02 0.46 -6.10
C VAL A 26 -13.07 0.43 -7.30
N GLU A 27 -13.57 0.73 -8.50
CA GLU A 27 -12.76 0.77 -9.72
C GLU A 27 -11.70 1.88 -9.64
N LEU A 28 -12.05 3.04 -9.09
CA LEU A 28 -11.10 4.14 -8.88
C LEU A 28 -10.12 3.83 -7.75
N LEU A 29 -10.59 3.20 -6.67
CA LEU A 29 -9.70 2.78 -5.60
C LEU A 29 -8.67 1.77 -6.10
N PHE A 30 -9.10 0.79 -6.89
CA PHE A 30 -8.18 -0.18 -7.47
C PHE A 30 -7.19 0.49 -8.43
N LYS A 31 -7.68 1.42 -9.25
CA LYS A 31 -6.84 2.18 -10.17
C LYS A 31 -5.79 3.01 -9.42
N ALA A 32 -6.14 3.53 -8.25
CA ALA A 32 -5.20 4.28 -7.42
C ALA A 32 -3.99 3.45 -7.00
N TYR A 33 -4.13 2.14 -6.92
CA TYR A 33 -3.06 1.21 -6.57
C TYR A 33 -2.34 0.61 -7.78
N THR A 34 -2.87 0.78 -8.99
CA THR A 34 -2.37 0.07 -10.17
C THR A 34 -1.95 0.98 -11.33
N ASP A 35 -2.41 2.21 -11.37
CA ASP A 35 -1.96 3.18 -12.37
C ASP A 35 -0.70 3.86 -11.88
N PRO A 36 0.46 3.67 -12.54
CA PRO A 36 1.73 4.24 -12.07
C PRO A 36 1.70 5.74 -11.83
N GLU A 37 1.04 6.50 -12.71
CA GLU A 37 0.97 7.95 -12.58
C GLU A 37 0.19 8.38 -11.32
N ILE A 38 -0.85 7.65 -10.98
CA ILE A 38 -1.63 7.92 -9.77
C ILE A 38 -0.87 7.49 -8.52
N VAL A 39 -0.26 6.30 -8.57
CA VAL A 39 0.56 5.77 -7.46
C VAL A 39 1.66 6.76 -7.09
N GLU A 40 2.36 7.31 -8.08
CA GLU A 40 3.42 8.28 -7.85
C GLU A 40 2.95 9.52 -7.08
N GLN A 41 1.72 9.95 -7.33
CA GLN A 41 1.19 11.15 -6.70
C GLN A 41 0.87 10.94 -5.22
N TRP A 42 0.15 9.87 -4.87
CA TRP A 42 -0.26 9.72 -3.48
C TRP A 42 0.80 9.05 -2.61
N MET A 43 1.65 8.20 -3.17
CA MET A 43 2.75 7.58 -2.43
C MET A 43 3.97 8.49 -2.32
N ASP A 44 4.03 9.55 -3.13
CA ASP A 44 5.16 10.47 -3.20
C ASP A 44 6.47 9.72 -3.49
N ASN A 45 6.41 8.81 -4.47
CA ASN A 45 7.54 8.01 -4.94
C ASN A 45 7.50 7.94 -6.45
N LYS A 46 8.64 7.62 -7.06
CA LYS A 46 8.69 7.31 -8.47
C LYS A 46 8.48 5.81 -8.67
N VAL A 47 7.62 5.46 -9.62
CA VAL A 47 7.41 4.07 -10.03
C VAL A 47 8.40 3.74 -11.13
N LEU A 48 9.40 2.92 -10.83
CA LEU A 48 10.41 2.49 -11.80
C LEU A 48 9.91 1.34 -12.66
N GLU A 49 9.08 0.48 -12.08
CA GLU A 49 8.48 -0.67 -12.73
C GLU A 49 7.15 -0.98 -12.07
N MET A 50 6.16 -1.34 -12.84
CA MET A 50 4.89 -1.83 -12.33
C MET A 50 4.23 -2.72 -13.40
N ASP A 51 4.50 -4.01 -13.32
CA ASP A 51 3.96 -5.01 -14.24
C ASP A 51 2.78 -5.71 -13.58
N ASN A 52 1.59 -5.17 -13.78
CA ASN A 52 0.36 -5.53 -13.08
C ASN A 52 -0.26 -6.82 -13.62
N LYS A 53 0.35 -7.93 -13.28
CA LYS A 53 -0.16 -9.27 -13.65
C LYS A 53 0.42 -10.30 -12.69
N GLN A 54 -0.14 -11.49 -12.71
CA GLN A 54 0.45 -12.63 -12.01
C GLN A 54 1.89 -12.83 -12.49
N HIS A 55 2.80 -13.01 -11.53
CA HIS A 55 4.25 -13.13 -11.75
C HIS A 55 4.93 -11.83 -12.21
N GLY A 56 4.23 -10.71 -12.24
CA GLY A 56 4.82 -9.41 -12.51
C GLY A 56 5.61 -8.89 -11.31
N SER A 57 6.43 -7.87 -11.55
CA SER A 57 7.22 -7.24 -10.51
C SER A 57 6.96 -5.73 -10.48
N TYR A 58 7.33 -5.10 -9.36
CA TYR A 58 7.21 -3.66 -9.23
C TYR A 58 8.36 -3.11 -8.40
N GLN A 59 8.67 -1.83 -8.62
CA GLN A 59 9.76 -1.15 -7.92
C GLN A 59 9.44 0.33 -7.75
N PHE A 60 9.67 0.84 -6.55
CA PHE A 60 9.50 2.25 -6.20
C PHE A 60 10.81 2.85 -5.73
N GLU A 61 10.97 4.16 -5.93
CA GLU A 61 12.17 4.88 -5.51
C GLU A 61 11.84 6.33 -5.20
N LYS A 62 12.49 6.87 -4.16
CA LYS A 62 12.44 8.30 -3.88
C LYS A 62 13.85 8.82 -3.71
N LYS A 63 14.19 9.92 -4.41
CA LYS A 63 15.48 10.58 -4.34
C LYS A 63 15.34 12.00 -3.81
N ASP A 64 16.39 12.50 -3.17
CA ASP A 64 16.46 13.91 -2.80
C ASP A 64 16.95 14.77 -3.99
N ALA A 65 17.08 16.07 -3.78
CA ALA A 65 17.49 17.01 -4.83
C ALA A 65 18.92 16.76 -5.35
N GLN A 66 19.74 16.07 -4.56
CA GLN A 66 21.13 15.74 -4.92
C GLN A 66 21.26 14.37 -5.58
N GLY A 67 20.13 13.66 -5.75
CA GLY A 67 20.13 12.34 -6.38
C GLY A 67 20.38 11.18 -5.41
N ASN A 68 20.42 11.44 -4.11
CA ASN A 68 20.58 10.38 -3.11
C ASN A 68 19.27 9.65 -2.92
N ILE A 69 19.33 8.32 -2.81
CA ILE A 69 18.14 7.49 -2.60
C ILE A 69 17.69 7.60 -1.14
N LEU A 70 16.49 8.15 -0.92
CA LEU A 70 15.87 8.24 0.38
C LEU A 70 15.03 7.01 0.72
N PHE A 71 14.46 6.37 -0.32
CA PHE A 71 13.60 5.20 -0.16
C PHE A 71 13.66 4.39 -1.46
N SER A 72 13.71 3.08 -1.30
CA SER A 72 13.65 2.16 -2.43
C SER A 72 12.98 0.88 -1.95
N ALA A 73 12.06 0.36 -2.75
CA ALA A 73 11.34 -0.87 -2.42
C ALA A 73 10.98 -1.62 -3.69
N HIS A 74 10.88 -2.92 -3.58
CA HIS A 74 10.47 -3.77 -4.69
C HIS A 74 9.62 -4.93 -4.19
N GLY A 75 8.96 -5.60 -5.13
CA GLY A 75 8.20 -6.80 -4.82
C GLY A 75 7.79 -7.54 -6.06
N ALA A 76 7.12 -8.67 -5.85
CA ALA A 76 6.58 -9.52 -6.89
C ALA A 76 5.10 -9.72 -6.64
N ILE A 77 4.31 -9.74 -7.73
CA ILE A 77 2.87 -9.95 -7.68
C ILE A 77 2.59 -11.45 -7.85
N HIS A 78 1.89 -12.03 -6.89
CA HIS A 78 1.50 -13.43 -6.94
C HIS A 78 0.12 -13.62 -7.54
N GLU A 79 -0.83 -12.74 -7.20
CA GLU A 79 -2.19 -12.77 -7.74
C GLU A 79 -2.64 -11.34 -8.04
N PHE A 80 -3.31 -11.18 -9.16
CA PHE A 80 -3.82 -9.88 -9.61
C PHE A 80 -5.23 -10.07 -10.18
N LEU A 81 -6.25 -9.72 -9.39
CA LEU A 81 -7.66 -9.81 -9.79
C LEU A 81 -8.25 -8.41 -9.82
N PRO A 82 -8.53 -7.85 -11.02
CA PRO A 82 -9.04 -6.48 -11.15
C PRO A 82 -10.24 -6.19 -10.25
N ASN A 83 -10.16 -5.07 -9.53
CA ASN A 83 -11.18 -4.56 -8.61
C ASN A 83 -11.49 -5.47 -7.41
N GLN A 84 -10.68 -6.52 -7.19
CA GLN A 84 -10.93 -7.49 -6.12
C GLN A 84 -9.74 -7.70 -5.20
N ARG A 85 -8.57 -8.11 -5.75
CA ARG A 85 -7.47 -8.55 -4.89
C ARG A 85 -6.11 -8.44 -5.56
N ILE A 86 -5.13 -8.06 -4.77
CA ILE A 86 -3.72 -8.18 -5.14
C ILE A 86 -3.01 -8.91 -4.00
N ILE A 87 -2.28 -9.97 -4.33
CA ILE A 87 -1.38 -10.63 -3.38
C ILE A 87 0.04 -10.39 -3.90
N ARG A 88 0.89 -9.84 -3.04
CA ARG A 88 2.25 -9.47 -3.45
C ARG A 88 3.22 -9.52 -2.28
N THR A 89 4.51 -9.57 -2.58
CA THR A 89 5.55 -9.31 -1.59
C THR A 89 5.95 -7.84 -1.65
N PHE A 90 6.56 -7.35 -0.57
CA PHE A 90 7.10 -6.00 -0.49
C PHE A 90 8.37 -6.03 0.35
N GLN A 91 9.45 -5.43 -0.15
CA GLN A 91 10.70 -5.34 0.58
C GLN A 91 11.33 -3.97 0.41
N MET A 92 11.61 -3.30 1.52
CA MET A 92 12.38 -2.05 1.51
C MET A 92 13.85 -2.39 1.39
N GLU A 93 14.54 -1.74 0.44
CA GLU A 93 15.97 -1.93 0.23
C GLU A 93 16.77 -1.09 1.22
N ASN A 94 17.99 -1.53 1.53
CA ASN A 94 18.91 -0.84 2.44
C ASN A 94 18.34 -0.69 3.86
N THR A 95 17.51 -1.63 4.29
CA THR A 95 16.98 -1.73 5.64
C THR A 95 17.18 -3.14 6.16
N PRO A 96 17.08 -3.37 7.49
CA PRO A 96 17.16 -4.72 8.04
C PRO A 96 15.89 -5.55 7.82
N PHE A 97 14.82 -4.96 7.27
CA PHE A 97 13.54 -5.65 7.10
C PHE A 97 13.58 -6.63 5.94
N PRO A 98 13.27 -7.93 6.17
CA PRO A 98 13.10 -8.88 5.08
C PRO A 98 11.80 -8.64 4.33
N ALA A 99 11.60 -9.36 3.23
CA ALA A 99 10.36 -9.28 2.45
C ALA A 99 9.16 -9.62 3.34
N GLN A 100 8.09 -8.86 3.15
CA GLN A 100 6.81 -9.12 3.79
C GLN A 100 5.78 -9.55 2.75
N LEU A 101 4.78 -10.31 3.18
CA LEU A 101 3.69 -10.75 2.32
C LEU A 101 2.48 -9.84 2.57
N GLU A 102 1.86 -9.35 1.49
CA GLU A 102 0.74 -8.44 1.57
C GLU A 102 -0.47 -8.99 0.81
N PHE A 103 -1.62 -8.98 1.49
CA PHE A 103 -2.91 -9.29 0.89
C PHE A 103 -3.72 -8.00 0.85
N LEU A 104 -4.00 -7.49 -0.35
CA LEU A 104 -4.82 -6.30 -0.54
C LEU A 104 -6.18 -6.72 -1.07
N GLU A 105 -7.22 -6.49 -0.28
CA GLU A 105 -8.60 -6.80 -0.65
C GLU A 105 -9.34 -5.50 -0.92
N PHE A 106 -9.99 -5.42 -2.09
CA PHE A 106 -10.80 -4.28 -2.51
C PHE A 106 -12.26 -4.66 -2.49
N GLU A 107 -13.07 -3.88 -1.83
CA GLU A 107 -14.48 -4.21 -1.62
C GLU A 107 -15.38 -3.03 -2.00
N LYS A 108 -16.39 -3.30 -2.83
CA LYS A 108 -17.42 -2.33 -3.16
C LYS A 108 -18.41 -2.26 -1.99
N ILE A 109 -18.65 -1.05 -1.47
CA ILE A 109 -19.68 -0.84 -0.44
C ILE A 109 -20.95 -0.33 -1.12
N THR A 110 -20.83 0.75 -1.90
CA THR A 110 -21.90 1.27 -2.74
C THR A 110 -21.33 1.57 -4.12
N GLU A 111 -22.13 2.12 -5.03
CA GLU A 111 -21.63 2.52 -6.35
C GLU A 111 -20.50 3.56 -6.25
N ASP A 112 -20.51 4.39 -5.21
CA ASP A 112 -19.58 5.51 -5.05
C ASP A 112 -18.60 5.34 -3.90
N THR A 113 -18.69 4.26 -3.13
CA THR A 113 -17.85 4.06 -1.95
C THR A 113 -17.26 2.66 -1.93
N SER A 114 -16.09 2.54 -1.31
CA SER A 114 -15.33 1.29 -1.31
C SER A 114 -14.49 1.17 -0.04
N LYS A 115 -13.89 0.00 0.14
CA LYS A 115 -13.05 -0.29 1.29
C LYS A 115 -11.84 -1.08 0.85
N ILE A 116 -10.67 -0.75 1.41
CA ILE A 116 -9.48 -1.58 1.30
C ILE A 116 -9.19 -2.25 2.63
N THR A 117 -8.77 -3.51 2.55
CA THR A 117 -8.24 -4.24 3.70
C THR A 117 -6.87 -4.75 3.29
N ILE A 118 -5.84 -4.39 4.04
CA ILE A 118 -4.46 -4.81 3.77
C ILE A 118 -3.98 -5.62 4.96
N GLN A 119 -3.63 -6.88 4.72
CA GLN A 119 -2.99 -7.72 5.71
C GLN A 119 -1.51 -7.82 5.34
N MET A 120 -0.64 -7.35 6.21
CA MET A 120 0.82 -7.44 6.04
C MET A 120 1.37 -8.46 7.01
N ILE A 121 2.06 -9.48 6.48
CA ILE A 121 2.64 -10.56 7.28
C ILE A 121 4.15 -10.45 7.24
N TYR A 122 4.76 -10.34 8.42
CA TYR A 122 6.21 -10.18 8.61
C TYR A 122 6.86 -11.52 8.93
N LYS A 123 8.15 -11.61 8.70
CA LYS A 123 8.93 -12.82 8.96
C LYS A 123 8.90 -13.24 10.43
N SER A 124 8.78 -12.28 11.33
CA SER A 124 8.73 -12.55 12.77
C SER A 124 7.94 -11.48 13.51
N VAL A 125 7.55 -11.79 14.74
CA VAL A 125 6.92 -10.81 15.63
C VAL A 125 7.87 -9.63 15.87
N ASP A 126 9.16 -9.89 16.03
CA ASP A 126 10.15 -8.85 16.26
C ASP A 126 10.22 -7.85 15.11
N TYR A 127 10.27 -8.32 13.87
CA TYR A 127 10.27 -7.43 12.71
C TYR A 127 8.98 -6.61 12.62
N ARG A 128 7.84 -7.22 12.91
CA ARG A 128 6.57 -6.51 12.95
C ARG A 128 6.59 -5.40 14.01
N ASP A 129 7.09 -5.71 15.19
CA ASP A 129 7.17 -4.75 16.28
C ASP A 129 8.14 -3.61 15.96
N GLN A 130 9.25 -3.89 15.29
CA GLN A 130 10.18 -2.86 14.83
C GLN A 130 9.53 -1.92 13.83
N MET A 131 8.72 -2.44 12.91
CA MET A 131 7.98 -1.61 11.94
C MET A 131 7.03 -0.66 12.67
N LEU A 132 6.35 -1.12 13.70
CA LEU A 132 5.42 -0.29 14.47
C LEU A 132 6.13 0.81 15.28
N LYS A 133 7.42 0.69 15.54
CA LYS A 133 8.22 1.74 16.21
C LYS A 133 8.58 2.88 15.28
N LEU A 134 8.54 2.66 13.98
CA LEU A 134 8.71 3.72 12.99
C LEU A 134 7.41 4.57 12.96
N PRO A 135 7.42 5.77 12.35
CA PRO A 135 6.20 6.56 12.20
C PRO A 135 5.25 5.96 11.14
N PHE A 136 4.98 4.66 11.27
CA PHE A 136 4.22 3.85 10.32
C PHE A 136 2.75 4.26 10.26
N LYS A 137 2.09 4.36 11.43
CA LYS A 137 0.66 4.70 11.50
C LYS A 137 0.39 6.08 10.91
N GLN A 138 1.24 7.04 11.27
CA GLN A 138 1.13 8.41 10.77
C GLN A 138 1.35 8.46 9.26
N GLY A 139 2.36 7.75 8.76
CA GLY A 139 2.67 7.71 7.33
C GLY A 139 1.55 7.12 6.50
N ILE A 140 0.96 6.01 6.96
CA ILE A 140 -0.17 5.36 6.27
C ILE A 140 -1.39 6.28 6.27
N ASN A 141 -1.72 6.93 7.40
CA ASN A 141 -2.84 7.86 7.47
C ASN A 141 -2.67 9.00 6.46
N MET A 142 -1.48 9.60 6.40
CA MET A 142 -1.18 10.69 5.48
C MET A 142 -1.27 10.25 4.03
N ALA A 143 -0.74 9.07 3.71
CA ALA A 143 -0.77 8.53 2.35
C ALA A 143 -2.21 8.26 1.89
N HIS A 144 -3.03 7.65 2.74
CA HIS A 144 -4.43 7.39 2.43
C HIS A 144 -5.22 8.69 2.25
N GLN A 145 -4.91 9.71 3.04
CA GLN A 145 -5.55 11.01 2.91
C GLN A 145 -5.21 11.67 1.56
N ARG A 146 -3.95 11.61 1.16
CA ARG A 146 -3.52 12.10 -0.16
C ARG A 146 -4.22 11.32 -1.28
N LEU A 147 -4.32 9.99 -1.15
CA LEU A 147 -5.02 9.16 -2.12
C LEU A 147 -6.47 9.63 -2.30
N GLN A 148 -7.19 9.79 -1.19
CA GLN A 148 -8.58 10.25 -1.24
C GLN A 148 -8.70 11.58 -1.94
N GLU A 149 -7.87 12.55 -1.61
CA GLU A 149 -7.91 13.90 -2.19
C GLU A 149 -7.57 13.89 -3.68
N ILE A 150 -6.50 13.22 -4.06
CA ILE A 150 -6.02 13.18 -5.45
C ILE A 150 -7.02 12.44 -6.33
N VAL A 151 -7.46 11.26 -5.93
CA VAL A 151 -8.31 10.41 -6.76
C VAL A 151 -9.75 10.92 -6.81
N SER A 152 -10.20 11.63 -5.79
CA SER A 152 -11.52 12.28 -5.82
C SER A 152 -11.69 13.25 -6.99
N ARG A 153 -10.61 13.82 -7.48
CA ARG A 153 -10.63 14.72 -8.63
C ARG A 153 -10.87 13.99 -9.95
N LEU A 154 -10.78 12.67 -9.94
CA LEU A 154 -10.96 11.82 -11.12
C LEU A 154 -12.38 11.26 -11.25
N LYS A 155 -13.23 11.57 -10.29
CA LYS A 155 -14.63 11.12 -10.31
C LYS A 155 -15.40 11.71 -11.48
#